data_f4544b4231beb00ffb5215fe0f4be8c1
#
_entry.id   f4544b4231beb00ffb5215fe0f4be8c1
#
_cell.length_a   1.000
_cell.length_b   1.000
_cell.length_c   1.000
_cell.angle_alpha   90.00
_cell.angle_beta   90.00
_cell.angle_gamma   90.00
#
_symmetry.space_group_name_H-M   'P 1'
#
loop_
_entity.id
_entity.type
_entity.pdbx_description
1 polymer ?
#
loop_
_entity_poly.entity_id
_entity_poly.type
_entity_poly.pdbx_seq_one_letter_code
_entity_poly.pdbx_strand_id
1 'polypeptide(L)'
;MKTLQFYQQGLSVDEIAQQRGYTTRTIIDHLSQLIEMNQPVDLKRLVPLEHHEPIITAIEKVGDQYLKKVREYLGERYSYEDIQLVRAWWRRQNN
;
A
#
# COMPACT_ATOMS: atom_id res chain seq x y z
N MET A 1 -4.04 -6.04 16.07
CA MET A 1 -2.69 -6.20 15.47
C MET A 1 -1.82 -5.02 15.86
N LYS A 2 -0.56 -5.27 16.23
CA LYS A 2 0.34 -4.22 16.72
C LYS A 2 0.68 -3.18 15.64
N THR A 3 0.80 -3.59 14.39
CA THR A 3 1.07 -2.65 13.29
C THR A 3 -0.03 -1.59 13.21
N LEU A 4 -1.29 -1.99 13.31
CA LEU A 4 -2.41 -1.05 13.30
C LEU A 4 -2.35 -0.10 14.49
N GLN A 5 -2.04 -0.62 15.67
CA GLN A 5 -1.92 0.21 16.88
C GLN A 5 -0.85 1.28 16.73
N PHE A 6 0.33 0.90 16.25
CA PHE A 6 1.42 1.85 16.02
C PHE A 6 1.06 2.87 14.94
N TYR A 7 0.41 2.40 13.86
CA TYR A 7 -0.07 3.30 12.81
C TYR A 7 -1.04 4.34 13.39
N GLN A 8 -1.99 3.89 14.22
CA GLN A 8 -2.96 4.79 14.83
C GLN A 8 -2.33 5.78 15.81
N GLN A 9 -1.19 5.43 16.39
CA GLN A 9 -0.41 6.32 17.26
C GLN A 9 0.39 7.35 16.47
N GLY A 10 0.39 7.28 15.15
CA GLY A 10 1.07 8.25 14.31
C GLY A 10 2.47 7.84 13.86
N LEU A 11 2.90 6.62 14.13
CA LEU A 11 4.22 6.17 13.71
C LEU A 11 4.28 5.98 12.19
N SER A 12 5.42 6.32 11.60
CA SER A 12 5.70 6.05 10.19
C SER A 12 5.97 4.55 9.96
N VAL A 13 5.99 4.13 8.70
CA VAL A 13 6.33 2.75 8.33
C VAL A 13 7.70 2.38 8.90
N ASP A 14 8.71 3.25 8.77
CA ASP A 14 10.06 2.99 9.28
C ASP A 14 10.06 2.86 10.80
N GLU A 15 9.34 3.72 11.48
CA GLU A 15 9.23 3.67 12.94
C GLU A 15 8.55 2.39 13.42
N ILE A 16 7.48 1.98 12.74
CA ILE A 16 6.79 0.72 13.08
C ILE A 16 7.73 -0.46 12.88
N ALA A 17 8.48 -0.47 11.76
CA ALA A 17 9.42 -1.54 11.46
C ALA A 17 10.47 -1.66 12.58
N GLN A 18 11.01 -0.55 13.04
CA GLN A 18 12.00 -0.53 14.12
C GLN A 18 11.38 -1.05 15.43
N GLN A 19 10.19 -0.59 15.76
CA GLN A 19 9.52 -0.98 17.01
C GLN A 19 9.20 -2.47 17.04
N ARG A 20 8.88 -3.06 15.91
CA ARG A 20 8.49 -4.46 15.82
C ARG A 20 9.63 -5.41 15.46
N GLY A 21 10.82 -4.87 15.11
CA GLY A 21 11.94 -5.68 14.67
C GLY A 21 11.71 -6.32 13.31
N TYR A 22 10.93 -5.69 12.43
CA TYR A 22 10.64 -6.17 11.09
C TYR A 22 11.23 -5.22 10.04
N THR A 23 11.27 -5.68 8.79
CA THR A 23 11.62 -4.81 7.66
C THR A 23 10.45 -3.91 7.30
N THR A 24 10.73 -2.82 6.61
CA THR A 24 9.68 -1.93 6.10
C THR A 24 8.77 -2.68 5.15
N ARG A 25 9.31 -3.61 4.34
CA ARG A 25 8.51 -4.42 3.44
C ARG A 25 7.45 -5.23 4.18
N THR A 26 7.82 -5.84 5.30
CA THR A 26 6.88 -6.61 6.13
C THR A 26 5.76 -5.70 6.65
N ILE A 27 6.10 -4.48 7.06
CA ILE A 27 5.09 -3.53 7.55
C ILE A 27 4.15 -3.10 6.42
N ILE A 28 4.68 -2.88 5.21
CA ILE A 28 3.84 -2.57 4.04
C ILE A 28 2.89 -3.73 3.74
N ASP A 29 3.37 -4.98 3.84
CA ASP A 29 2.51 -6.15 3.66
C ASP A 29 1.37 -6.16 4.69
N HIS A 30 1.69 -5.87 5.96
CA HIS A 30 0.67 -5.78 7.02
C HIS A 30 -0.35 -4.69 6.73
N LEU A 31 0.12 -3.51 6.35
CA LEU A 31 -0.78 -2.38 6.06
C LEU A 31 -1.66 -2.66 4.84
N SER A 32 -1.11 -3.32 3.83
CA SER A 32 -1.88 -3.72 2.65
C SER A 32 -3.01 -4.68 3.02
N GLN A 33 -2.72 -5.68 3.85
CA GLN A 33 -3.74 -6.61 4.35
C GLN A 33 -4.80 -5.90 5.15
N LEU A 34 -4.40 -4.96 6.01
CA LEU A 34 -5.35 -4.19 6.82
C LEU A 34 -6.28 -3.36 5.93
N ILE A 35 -5.75 -2.76 4.87
CA ILE A 35 -6.57 -2.01 3.92
C ILE A 35 -7.58 -2.94 3.25
N GLU A 36 -7.16 -4.12 2.78
CA GLU A 36 -8.07 -5.09 2.15
C GLU A 36 -9.14 -5.58 3.12
N MET A 37 -8.82 -5.64 4.42
CA MET A 37 -9.76 -6.04 5.47
C MET A 37 -10.65 -4.88 5.95
N ASN A 38 -10.59 -3.74 5.28
CA ASN A 38 -11.37 -2.55 5.61
C ASN A 38 -11.09 -1.99 7.01
N GLN A 39 -9.85 -2.16 7.48
CA GLN A 39 -9.43 -1.55 8.73
C GLN A 39 -9.11 -0.07 8.53
N PRO A 40 -9.10 0.74 9.60
CA PRO A 40 -8.95 2.21 9.48
C PRO A 40 -7.52 2.63 9.16
N VAL A 41 -7.10 2.37 7.93
CA VAL A 41 -5.82 2.81 7.40
C VAL A 41 -6.09 3.80 6.28
N ASP A 42 -5.55 5.01 6.41
CA ASP A 42 -5.76 6.08 5.43
C ASP A 42 -4.68 6.00 4.36
N LEU A 43 -5.08 5.64 3.14
CA LEU A 43 -4.14 5.51 2.02
C LEU A 43 -3.40 6.83 1.74
N LYS A 44 -4.05 7.97 1.92
CA LYS A 44 -3.44 9.28 1.67
C LYS A 44 -2.23 9.54 2.56
N ARG A 45 -2.22 8.98 3.75
CA ARG A 45 -1.10 9.13 4.69
C ARG A 45 0.12 8.32 4.24
N LEU A 46 -0.12 7.21 3.53
CA LEU A 46 0.95 6.29 3.13
C LEU A 46 1.44 6.54 1.72
N VAL A 47 0.57 6.98 0.82
CA VAL A 47 0.89 7.18 -0.60
C VAL A 47 0.43 8.58 -1.00
N PRO A 48 1.31 9.41 -1.59
CA PRO A 48 0.90 10.74 -2.05
C PRO A 48 -0.33 10.66 -2.95
N LEU A 49 -1.24 11.60 -2.77
CA LEU A 49 -2.51 11.61 -3.49
C LEU A 49 -2.32 11.60 -5.01
N GLU A 50 -1.31 12.32 -5.50
CA GLU A 50 -1.02 12.40 -6.93
C GLU A 50 -0.59 11.07 -7.54
N HIS A 51 -0.22 10.09 -6.72
CA HIS A 51 0.15 8.74 -7.18
C HIS A 51 -1.07 7.82 -7.32
N HIS A 52 -2.20 8.15 -6.70
CA HIS A 52 -3.36 7.26 -6.67
C HIS A 52 -3.94 7.01 -8.07
N GLU A 53 -4.29 8.07 -8.78
CA GLU A 53 -4.93 7.97 -10.10
C GLU A 53 -4.07 7.22 -11.13
N PRO A 54 -2.78 7.57 -11.30
CA PRO A 54 -1.96 6.83 -12.27
C PRO A 54 -1.85 5.36 -11.95
N ILE A 55 -1.73 5.00 -10.66
CA ILE A 55 -1.62 3.59 -10.26
C ILE A 55 -2.96 2.87 -10.49
N ILE A 56 -4.07 3.51 -10.14
CA ILE A 56 -5.41 2.94 -10.37
C ILE A 56 -5.62 2.68 -11.86
N THR A 57 -5.27 3.66 -12.70
CA THR A 57 -5.39 3.53 -14.16
C THR A 57 -4.57 2.34 -14.66
N ALA A 58 -3.33 2.19 -14.17
CA ALA A 58 -2.48 1.08 -14.56
C ALA A 58 -3.09 -0.27 -14.15
N ILE A 59 -3.62 -0.36 -12.92
CA ILE A 59 -4.27 -1.58 -12.44
C ILE A 59 -5.46 -1.94 -13.34
N GLU A 60 -6.25 -0.95 -13.74
CA GLU A 60 -7.40 -1.18 -14.61
C GLU A 60 -6.99 -1.62 -16.02
N LYS A 61 -5.80 -1.20 -16.48
CA LYS A 61 -5.30 -1.57 -17.80
C LYS A 61 -4.68 -2.97 -17.84
N VAL A 62 -3.91 -3.34 -16.82
CA VAL A 62 -3.14 -4.59 -16.85
C VAL A 62 -3.59 -5.62 -15.83
N GLY A 63 -4.58 -5.27 -14.98
CA GLY A 63 -5.08 -6.15 -13.93
C GLY A 63 -4.34 -5.99 -12.62
N ASP A 64 -4.91 -6.58 -11.57
CA ASP A 64 -4.39 -6.42 -10.20
C ASP A 64 -3.60 -7.64 -9.70
N GLN A 65 -3.43 -8.68 -10.53
CA GLN A 65 -2.83 -9.93 -10.10
C GLN A 65 -1.33 -9.82 -9.85
N TYR A 66 -0.62 -9.09 -10.68
CA TYR A 66 0.84 -9.05 -10.64
C TYR A 66 1.33 -7.61 -10.51
N LEU A 67 1.96 -7.30 -9.39
CA LEU A 67 2.57 -5.97 -9.16
C LEU A 67 3.60 -5.62 -10.23
N LYS A 68 4.36 -6.63 -10.66
CA LYS A 68 5.38 -6.42 -11.68
C LYS A 68 4.80 -5.85 -12.97
N LYS A 69 3.65 -6.36 -13.42
CA LYS A 69 2.99 -5.87 -14.62
C LYS A 69 2.52 -4.44 -14.48
N VAL A 70 1.99 -4.11 -13.31
CA VAL A 70 1.55 -2.73 -13.02
C VAL A 70 2.76 -1.79 -13.07
N ARG A 71 3.85 -2.18 -12.44
CA ARG A 71 5.06 -1.37 -12.42
C ARG A 71 5.67 -1.21 -13.81
N GLU A 72 5.67 -2.27 -14.61
CA GLU A 72 6.15 -2.19 -15.99
C GLU A 72 5.34 -1.21 -16.83
N TYR A 73 4.03 -1.19 -16.64
CA TYR A 73 3.15 -0.25 -17.32
C TYR A 73 3.45 1.20 -16.91
N LEU A 74 3.69 1.43 -15.63
CA LEU A 74 3.94 2.78 -15.10
C LEU A 74 5.38 3.27 -15.32
N GLY A 75 6.33 2.35 -15.49
CA GLY A 75 7.75 2.68 -15.48
C GLY A 75 8.27 2.82 -14.05
N GLU A 76 9.47 3.33 -13.90
CA GLU A 76 10.16 3.36 -12.59
C GLU A 76 9.77 4.57 -11.74
N ARG A 77 8.75 5.32 -12.13
CA ARG A 77 8.31 6.53 -11.43
C ARG A 77 7.65 6.24 -10.09
N TYR A 78 7.16 5.02 -9.90
CA TYR A 78 6.39 4.63 -8.71
C TYR A 78 7.03 3.42 -8.06
N SER A 79 7.08 3.42 -6.72
CA SER A 79 7.65 2.31 -5.96
C SER A 79 6.68 1.13 -5.90
N TYR A 80 7.23 -0.07 -5.69
CA TYR A 80 6.39 -1.25 -5.46
C TYR A 80 5.50 -1.08 -4.24
N GLU A 81 6.00 -0.41 -3.20
CA GLU A 81 5.23 -0.16 -1.98
C GLU A 81 3.98 0.67 -2.27
N ASP A 82 4.15 1.75 -3.03
CA ASP A 82 3.00 2.59 -3.40
C ASP A 82 1.98 1.80 -4.23
N ILE A 83 2.46 1.04 -5.21
CA ILE A 83 1.60 0.22 -6.07
C ILE A 83 0.86 -0.81 -5.23
N GLN A 84 1.55 -1.49 -4.31
CA GLN A 84 0.95 -2.51 -3.45
C GLN A 84 -0.15 -1.93 -2.57
N LEU A 85 0.07 -0.77 -1.98
CA LEU A 85 -0.91 -0.14 -1.10
C LEU A 85 -2.14 0.33 -1.87
N VAL A 86 -1.93 0.93 -3.03
CA VAL A 86 -3.05 1.37 -3.88
C VAL A 86 -3.83 0.16 -4.40
N ARG A 87 -3.14 -0.92 -4.77
CA ARG A 87 -3.81 -2.15 -5.19
C ARG A 87 -4.69 -2.72 -4.09
N ALA A 88 -4.22 -2.70 -2.85
CA ALA A 88 -5.01 -3.17 -1.70
C ALA A 88 -6.29 -2.36 -1.57
N TRP A 89 -6.20 -1.04 -1.68
CA TRP A 89 -7.36 -0.16 -1.65
C TRP A 89 -8.29 -0.44 -2.83
N TRP A 90 -7.73 -0.60 -4.02
CA TRP A 90 -8.51 -0.88 -5.25
C TRP A 90 -9.29 -2.19 -5.10
N ARG A 91 -8.63 -3.24 -4.59
CA ARG A 91 -9.28 -4.54 -4.37
C ARG A 91 -10.46 -4.42 -3.39
N ARG A 92 -10.27 -3.64 -2.33
CA ARG A 92 -11.36 -3.42 -1.37
C ARG A 92 -12.56 -2.75 -2.03
N GLN A 93 -12.33 -1.79 -2.91
CA GLN A 93 -13.41 -1.08 -3.60
C GLN A 93 -14.12 -1.95 -4.65
N ASN A 94 -13.43 -2.93 -5.20
CA ASN A 94 -13.92 -3.72 -6.33
C ASN A 94 -14.25 -5.17 -5.97
N ASN A 95 -14.28 -5.52 -4.71
CA ASN A 95 -14.67 -6.85 -4.25
C ASN A 95 -16.01 -6.86 -3.53
#